data_ff63ebf2209bae740d4bc429a9cb949a
#
_entry.id   ff63ebf2209bae740d4bc429a9cb949a
#
_cell.length_a   1.000
_cell.length_b   1.000
_cell.length_c   1.000
_cell.angle_alpha   90.00
_cell.angle_beta   90.00
_cell.angle_gamma   90.00
#
_symmetry.space_group_name_H-M   'P 1'
#
loop_
_entity.id
_entity.type
_entity.pdbx_description
1 polymer ?
#
loop_
_entity_poly.entity_id
_entity_poly.type
_entity_poly.pdbx_seq_one_letter_code
_entity_poly.pdbx_strand_id
1 'polypeptide(L)'
;MEKKSNHFSGQLGFVLAAAGSAVGVGNLWRFPYLAAKDGGGLFLIIYLILVLTFGFALLTSDIAIGRRTQKSAIGAYTQMRPRWKFLGILTFLVPVLIMTYYAVIGGWITKYAVVYITGQAQAAAADDYFTAFITSSTSPVIFALLFMGVTAFIVYNGVEKGIEKVSKWMMPVLLVLVVVIAVYSLTISHTDASGQLRTGLQGFLYYLTPDLEGLTVQRFLQILLDAMSQLFFSLSVSMGIMITYGSYVKPEVNLNKAINQIEIFDTGVAFLAGAMIIPAVYVFSGTEGMGAEPSLMFISLPKVFSAMGKAGTFVGILFFVTAIFATLSSCISVLESITANCMEIFHTSRKKTVLVLSVIYLAASAVIALGYSIFYVEVKLPNGSVGQLLDIMDYISNSVMMPFIALLSTILIGWIVTPDYVISEMERSGDKFRRKKLYRVMIRFVAPVMMFILFLQSTGILS
;
A
#
# COMPACT_ATOMS: atom_id res chain seq x y z
N MET A 1 34.10 11.87 13.68
CA MET A 1 32.78 11.16 13.70
C MET A 1 32.39 10.89 12.26
N GLU A 2 32.54 9.66 11.81
CA GLU A 2 32.05 9.26 10.47
C GLU A 2 30.55 9.58 10.38
N LYS A 3 30.17 10.42 9.41
CA LYS A 3 28.79 10.55 8.97
C LYS A 3 28.33 9.18 8.48
N LYS A 4 27.69 8.39 9.36
CA LYS A 4 27.03 7.13 8.93
C LYS A 4 26.15 7.49 7.76
N SER A 5 26.48 6.95 6.59
CA SER A 5 25.78 7.22 5.33
C SER A 5 24.33 6.77 5.48
N ASN A 6 23.39 7.71 5.39
CA ASN A 6 21.96 7.42 5.29
C ASN A 6 21.57 7.00 3.87
N HIS A 7 22.44 6.30 3.14
CA HIS A 7 22.22 5.87 1.77
C HIS A 7 21.99 4.37 1.71
N PHE A 8 21.22 3.94 0.73
CA PHE A 8 21.15 2.53 0.35
C PHE A 8 22.53 2.04 -0.13
N SER A 9 22.84 0.77 0.12
CA SER A 9 24.11 0.17 -0.29
C SER A 9 24.26 0.14 -1.82
N GLY A 10 23.14 0.01 -2.56
CA GLY A 10 23.10 -0.02 -4.00
C GLY A 10 21.68 -0.09 -4.57
N GLN A 11 21.57 -0.30 -5.88
CA GLN A 11 20.27 -0.32 -6.58
C GLN A 11 19.32 -1.39 -6.03
N LEU A 12 19.80 -2.60 -5.77
CA LEU A 12 18.95 -3.70 -5.29
C LEU A 12 18.32 -3.39 -3.92
N GLY A 13 19.11 -2.82 -2.99
CA GLY A 13 18.61 -2.42 -1.68
C GLY A 13 17.52 -1.36 -1.77
N PHE A 14 17.72 -0.36 -2.62
CA PHE A 14 16.71 0.66 -2.90
C PHE A 14 15.44 0.06 -3.51
N VAL A 15 15.58 -0.75 -4.57
CA VAL A 15 14.44 -1.36 -5.26
C VAL A 15 13.60 -2.23 -4.31
N LEU A 16 14.24 -3.08 -3.50
CA LEU A 16 13.51 -3.96 -2.58
C LEU A 16 12.87 -3.19 -1.42
N ALA A 17 13.48 -2.11 -0.94
CA ALA A 17 12.87 -1.26 0.06
C ALA A 17 11.66 -0.47 -0.50
N ALA A 18 11.81 0.11 -1.70
CA ALA A 18 10.73 0.86 -2.36
C ALA A 18 9.59 -0.07 -2.81
N ALA A 19 9.91 -1.23 -3.39
CA ALA A 19 8.92 -2.26 -3.73
C ALA A 19 8.21 -2.77 -2.45
N GLY A 20 8.93 -2.96 -1.34
CA GLY A 20 8.33 -3.33 -0.06
C GLY A 20 7.43 -2.25 0.52
N SER A 21 7.68 -0.98 0.22
CA SER A 21 6.74 0.09 0.55
C SER A 21 5.49 0.05 -0.32
N ALA A 22 5.64 -0.24 -1.61
CA ALA A 22 4.54 -0.32 -2.57
C ALA A 22 3.68 -1.56 -2.32
N VAL A 23 4.29 -2.72 -2.10
CA VAL A 23 3.57 -3.96 -1.76
C VAL A 23 3.07 -3.89 -0.32
N GLY A 24 1.81 -3.56 -0.15
CA GLY A 24 1.16 -3.43 1.14
C GLY A 24 -0.09 -4.30 1.27
N VAL A 25 -0.85 -4.02 2.31
CA VAL A 25 -2.15 -4.68 2.56
C VAL A 25 -3.11 -4.45 1.38
N GLY A 26 -3.04 -3.29 0.73
CA GLY A 26 -3.88 -2.96 -0.43
C GLY A 26 -3.76 -3.96 -1.59
N ASN A 27 -2.57 -4.55 -1.80
CA ASN A 27 -2.37 -5.59 -2.81
C ASN A 27 -3.04 -6.93 -2.42
N LEU A 28 -3.21 -7.18 -1.11
CA LEU A 28 -3.73 -8.44 -0.58
C LEU A 28 -5.24 -8.44 -0.31
N TRP A 29 -5.88 -7.27 -0.12
CA TRP A 29 -7.32 -7.25 0.09
C TRP A 29 -8.09 -6.38 -0.91
N ARG A 30 -7.63 -5.13 -1.13
CA ARG A 30 -8.36 -4.17 -1.97
C ARG A 30 -8.24 -4.51 -3.45
N PHE A 31 -7.04 -4.85 -3.92
CA PHE A 31 -6.82 -5.19 -5.32
C PHE A 31 -7.62 -6.43 -5.76
N PRO A 32 -7.59 -7.59 -5.03
CA PRO A 32 -8.41 -8.73 -5.39
C PRO A 32 -9.92 -8.42 -5.36
N TYR A 33 -10.37 -7.65 -4.36
CA TYR A 33 -11.75 -7.23 -4.27
C TYR A 33 -12.19 -6.39 -5.47
N LEU A 34 -11.42 -5.35 -5.82
CA LEU A 34 -11.73 -4.49 -6.96
C LEU A 34 -11.66 -5.27 -8.27
N ALA A 35 -10.66 -6.12 -8.46
CA ALA A 35 -10.56 -6.93 -9.65
C ALA A 35 -11.78 -7.84 -9.83
N ALA A 36 -12.28 -8.47 -8.77
CA ALA A 36 -13.47 -9.30 -8.83
C ALA A 36 -14.77 -8.50 -9.06
N LYS A 37 -14.90 -7.33 -8.40
CA LYS A 37 -16.06 -6.43 -8.51
C LYS A 37 -16.16 -5.77 -9.88
N ASP A 38 -15.03 -5.39 -10.46
CA ASP A 38 -14.92 -4.47 -11.59
C ASP A 38 -14.64 -5.19 -12.92
N GLY A 39 -15.11 -6.42 -13.06
CA GLY A 39 -15.11 -7.16 -14.31
C GLY A 39 -13.81 -7.90 -14.63
N GLY A 40 -13.08 -8.37 -13.60
CA GLY A 40 -11.95 -9.28 -13.75
C GLY A 40 -10.87 -8.72 -14.69
N GLY A 41 -10.72 -9.36 -15.85
CA GLY A 41 -9.72 -8.98 -16.85
C GLY A 41 -9.85 -7.55 -17.36
N LEU A 42 -11.04 -6.94 -17.36
CA LEU A 42 -11.21 -5.54 -17.74
C LEU A 42 -10.49 -4.61 -16.75
N PHE A 43 -10.68 -4.84 -15.46
CA PHE A 43 -9.95 -4.10 -14.41
C PHE A 43 -8.44 -4.28 -14.56
N LEU A 44 -7.97 -5.52 -14.81
CA LEU A 44 -6.55 -5.82 -14.99
C LEU A 44 -5.92 -5.05 -16.17
N ILE A 45 -6.61 -4.98 -17.30
CA ILE A 45 -6.14 -4.25 -18.48
C ILE A 45 -6.03 -2.76 -18.17
N ILE A 46 -7.09 -2.17 -17.57
CA ILE A 46 -7.11 -0.75 -17.20
C ILE A 46 -6.00 -0.47 -16.19
N TYR A 47 -5.87 -1.31 -15.15
CA TYR A 47 -4.83 -1.17 -14.14
C TYR A 47 -3.42 -1.19 -14.74
N LEU A 48 -3.14 -2.14 -15.64
CA LEU A 48 -1.83 -2.25 -16.29
C LEU A 48 -1.51 -1.02 -17.16
N ILE A 49 -2.50 -0.49 -17.91
CA ILE A 49 -2.33 0.75 -18.67
C ILE A 49 -2.01 1.91 -17.73
N LEU A 50 -2.70 2.01 -16.60
CA LEU A 50 -2.48 3.06 -15.61
C LEU A 50 -1.10 2.94 -14.95
N VAL A 51 -0.64 1.73 -14.62
CA VAL A 51 0.72 1.50 -14.09
C VAL A 51 1.77 2.07 -15.06
N LEU A 52 1.69 1.67 -16.34
CA LEU A 52 2.69 2.02 -17.35
C LEU A 52 2.67 3.50 -17.76
N THR A 53 1.62 4.23 -17.42
CA THR A 53 1.41 5.63 -17.82
C THR A 53 1.38 6.56 -16.62
N PHE A 54 0.29 6.54 -15.90
CA PHE A 54 0.00 7.41 -14.77
C PHE A 54 0.86 7.12 -13.54
N GLY A 55 0.88 5.86 -13.07
CA GLY A 55 1.69 5.44 -11.93
C GLY A 55 3.17 5.67 -12.15
N PHE A 56 3.66 5.31 -13.34
CA PHE A 56 5.02 5.61 -13.78
C PHE A 56 5.39 7.09 -13.62
N ALA A 57 4.52 8.00 -14.06
CA ALA A 57 4.82 9.43 -14.02
C ALA A 57 4.93 9.98 -12.59
N LEU A 58 4.03 9.55 -11.70
CA LEU A 58 4.04 9.96 -10.29
C LEU A 58 5.24 9.38 -9.55
N LEU A 59 5.47 8.07 -9.67
CA LEU A 59 6.59 7.37 -9.02
C LEU A 59 7.94 7.95 -9.46
N THR A 60 8.10 8.20 -10.77
CA THR A 60 9.30 8.85 -11.32
C THR A 60 9.52 10.22 -10.71
N SER A 61 8.44 11.01 -10.56
CA SER A 61 8.52 12.35 -10.01
C SER A 61 9.02 12.35 -8.57
N ASP A 62 8.38 11.56 -7.70
CA ASP A 62 8.71 11.51 -6.28
C ASP A 62 10.16 11.03 -6.04
N ILE A 63 10.57 9.94 -6.70
CA ILE A 63 11.92 9.39 -6.55
C ILE A 63 13.00 10.36 -7.08
N ALA A 64 12.76 10.96 -8.26
CA ALA A 64 13.70 11.89 -8.85
C ALA A 64 13.84 13.18 -8.04
N ILE A 65 12.73 13.71 -7.49
CA ILE A 65 12.75 14.87 -6.59
C ILE A 65 13.60 14.55 -5.35
N GLY A 66 13.37 13.41 -4.72
CA GLY A 66 14.14 12.97 -3.55
C GLY A 66 15.63 12.87 -3.86
N ARG A 67 16.02 12.17 -4.95
CA ARG A 67 17.43 12.01 -5.33
C ARG A 67 18.09 13.34 -5.68
N ARG A 68 17.39 14.21 -6.39
CA ARG A 68 17.94 15.51 -6.80
C ARG A 68 18.20 16.44 -5.64
N THR A 69 17.27 16.49 -4.70
CA THR A 69 17.33 17.39 -3.56
C THR A 69 18.13 16.84 -2.38
N GLN A 70 18.27 15.52 -2.28
CA GLN A 70 18.86 14.82 -1.12
C GLN A 70 18.17 15.21 0.19
N LYS A 71 16.85 15.47 0.11
CA LYS A 71 15.99 15.94 1.21
C LYS A 71 14.72 15.11 1.31
N SER A 72 14.16 15.06 2.51
CA SER A 72 12.80 14.56 2.73
C SER A 72 11.75 15.56 2.21
N ALA A 73 10.46 15.23 2.26
CA ALA A 73 9.42 15.95 1.56
C ALA A 73 9.42 17.47 1.82
N ILE A 74 9.49 17.91 3.09
CA ILE A 74 9.46 19.35 3.43
C ILE A 74 10.68 20.07 2.85
N GLY A 75 11.87 19.49 3.04
CA GLY A 75 13.11 20.04 2.51
C GLY A 75 13.13 20.06 0.98
N ALA A 76 12.66 18.99 0.34
CA ALA A 76 12.63 18.83 -1.10
C ALA A 76 11.78 19.92 -1.78
N TYR A 77 10.52 20.05 -1.38
CA TYR A 77 9.63 21.07 -1.97
C TYR A 77 10.10 22.50 -1.65
N THR A 78 10.66 22.74 -0.45
CA THR A 78 11.24 24.04 -0.10
C THR A 78 12.42 24.40 -1.00
N GLN A 79 13.30 23.44 -1.30
CA GLN A 79 14.46 23.63 -2.18
C GLN A 79 14.04 23.83 -3.65
N MET A 80 12.99 23.12 -4.10
CA MET A 80 12.45 23.33 -5.45
C MET A 80 11.89 24.74 -5.63
N ARG A 81 11.05 25.19 -4.70
CA ARG A 81 10.46 26.53 -4.66
C ARG A 81 10.07 26.88 -3.23
N PRO A 82 10.67 27.87 -2.58
CA PRO A 82 10.38 28.22 -1.19
C PRO A 82 8.89 28.50 -0.91
N ARG A 83 8.17 29.08 -1.85
CA ARG A 83 6.73 29.34 -1.73
C ARG A 83 5.89 28.05 -1.68
N TRP A 84 6.45 26.89 -2.08
CA TRP A 84 5.77 25.61 -2.10
C TRP A 84 6.13 24.72 -0.88
N LYS A 85 6.74 25.31 0.15
CA LYS A 85 6.99 24.63 1.43
C LYS A 85 5.73 24.02 2.02
N PHE A 86 4.57 24.68 1.84
CA PHE A 86 3.28 24.17 2.33
C PHE A 86 2.94 22.80 1.75
N LEU A 87 3.27 22.54 0.47
CA LEU A 87 3.06 21.22 -0.16
C LEU A 87 3.90 20.15 0.52
N GLY A 88 5.16 20.46 0.86
CA GLY A 88 6.02 19.57 1.64
C GLY A 88 5.45 19.27 3.03
N ILE A 89 4.84 20.25 3.70
CA ILE A 89 4.17 20.07 4.99
C ILE A 89 2.94 19.16 4.83
N LEU A 90 2.09 19.40 3.84
CA LEU A 90 0.93 18.54 3.57
C LEU A 90 1.37 17.10 3.27
N THR A 91 2.40 16.94 2.42
CA THR A 91 2.98 15.62 2.09
C THR A 91 3.52 14.91 3.33
N PHE A 92 4.12 15.62 4.28
CA PHE A 92 4.59 15.09 5.55
C PHE A 92 3.44 14.68 6.48
N LEU A 93 2.33 15.41 6.49
CA LEU A 93 1.19 15.10 7.37
C LEU A 93 0.49 13.78 6.97
N VAL A 94 0.54 13.38 5.71
CA VAL A 94 -0.07 12.12 5.26
C VAL A 94 0.49 10.90 6.01
N PRO A 95 1.80 10.61 5.97
CA PRO A 95 2.36 9.48 6.72
C PRO A 95 2.18 9.63 8.23
N VAL A 96 2.13 10.87 8.76
CA VAL A 96 1.84 11.12 10.18
C VAL A 96 0.46 10.58 10.56
N LEU A 97 -0.56 10.79 9.73
CA LEU A 97 -1.90 10.25 9.96
C LEU A 97 -1.95 8.74 9.73
N ILE A 98 -1.39 8.25 8.62
CA ILE A 98 -1.37 6.81 8.27
C ILE A 98 -0.73 5.99 9.39
N MET A 99 0.36 6.44 9.98
CA MET A 99 1.07 5.70 11.02
C MET A 99 0.21 5.43 12.25
N THR A 100 -0.78 6.27 12.55
CA THR A 100 -1.65 6.11 13.72
C THR A 100 -2.53 4.86 13.63
N TYR A 101 -3.01 4.52 12.44
CA TYR A 101 -3.94 3.41 12.23
C TYR A 101 -3.33 2.20 11.52
N TYR A 102 -2.27 2.39 10.73
CA TYR A 102 -1.68 1.29 9.95
C TYR A 102 -1.02 0.23 10.85
N ALA A 103 -0.47 0.64 11.99
CA ALA A 103 0.03 -0.28 13.01
C ALA A 103 -1.10 -1.10 13.67
N VAL A 104 -2.32 -0.56 13.77
CA VAL A 104 -3.50 -1.29 14.27
C VAL A 104 -3.88 -2.40 13.30
N ILE A 105 -3.94 -2.11 12.00
CA ILE A 105 -4.18 -3.12 10.96
C ILE A 105 -3.09 -4.22 11.00
N GLY A 106 -1.82 -3.82 11.13
CA GLY A 106 -0.72 -4.77 11.32
C GLY A 106 -0.88 -5.66 12.56
N GLY A 107 -1.41 -5.08 13.64
CA GLY A 107 -1.78 -5.81 14.85
C GLY A 107 -2.89 -6.83 14.61
N TRP A 108 -3.94 -6.49 13.85
CA TRP A 108 -5.02 -7.43 13.49
C TRP A 108 -4.49 -8.61 12.69
N ILE A 109 -3.64 -8.36 11.71
CA ILE A 109 -2.99 -9.41 10.90
C ILE A 109 -2.11 -10.30 11.77
N THR A 110 -1.36 -9.72 12.71
CA THR A 110 -0.51 -10.45 13.65
C THR A 110 -1.35 -11.33 14.57
N LYS A 111 -2.50 -10.84 15.07
CA LYS A 111 -3.45 -11.64 15.85
C LYS A 111 -3.90 -12.87 15.08
N TYR A 112 -4.33 -12.70 13.83
CA TYR A 112 -4.78 -13.83 13.01
C TYR A 112 -3.64 -14.81 12.72
N ALA A 113 -2.42 -14.36 12.44
CA ALA A 113 -1.27 -15.24 12.29
C ALA A 113 -1.06 -16.11 13.56
N VAL A 114 -1.12 -15.51 14.76
CA VAL A 114 -1.01 -16.23 16.03
C VAL A 114 -2.12 -17.26 16.18
N VAL A 115 -3.37 -16.91 15.86
CA VAL A 115 -4.53 -17.81 15.94
C VAL A 115 -4.33 -19.05 15.05
N TYR A 116 -3.84 -18.87 13.83
CA TYR A 116 -3.55 -19.99 12.92
C TYR A 116 -2.36 -20.83 13.39
N ILE A 117 -1.27 -20.22 13.85
CA ILE A 117 -0.09 -20.89 14.36
C ILE A 117 -0.40 -21.71 15.63
N THR A 118 -1.30 -21.19 16.48
CA THR A 118 -1.70 -21.90 17.73
C THR A 118 -2.80 -22.93 17.52
N GLY A 119 -3.19 -23.22 16.28
CA GLY A 119 -4.18 -24.26 15.95
C GLY A 119 -5.65 -23.86 16.22
N GLN A 120 -5.93 -22.58 16.40
CA GLN A 120 -7.29 -22.05 16.64
C GLN A 120 -7.97 -21.53 15.35
N ALA A 121 -7.56 -22.04 14.18
CA ALA A 121 -8.04 -21.60 12.87
C ALA A 121 -9.58 -21.68 12.74
N GLN A 122 -10.22 -22.69 13.34
CA GLN A 122 -11.68 -22.82 13.32
C GLN A 122 -12.40 -21.67 14.03
N ALA A 123 -11.85 -21.17 15.13
CA ALA A 123 -12.42 -20.03 15.85
C ALA A 123 -12.39 -18.74 14.98
N ALA A 124 -11.34 -18.56 14.19
CA ALA A 124 -11.22 -17.39 13.29
C ALA A 124 -12.26 -17.36 12.15
N ALA A 125 -12.89 -18.49 11.85
CA ALA A 125 -13.92 -18.62 10.81
C ALA A 125 -15.33 -18.28 11.31
N ALA A 126 -15.54 -18.04 12.62
CA ALA A 126 -16.83 -17.62 13.17
C ALA A 126 -17.17 -16.19 12.73
N ASP A 127 -18.45 -15.93 12.45
CA ASP A 127 -18.94 -14.65 11.91
C ASP A 127 -18.63 -13.45 12.81
N ASP A 128 -18.67 -13.65 14.09
CA ASP A 128 -18.48 -12.63 15.13
C ASP A 128 -17.03 -12.50 15.62
N TYR A 129 -16.13 -13.40 15.20
CA TYR A 129 -14.77 -13.46 15.74
C TYR A 129 -13.99 -12.15 15.52
N PHE A 130 -14.04 -11.60 14.31
CA PHE A 130 -13.36 -10.34 14.00
C PHE A 130 -13.95 -9.17 14.79
N THR A 131 -15.27 -9.06 14.81
CA THR A 131 -15.97 -8.00 15.55
C THR A 131 -15.69 -8.11 17.04
N ALA A 132 -15.80 -9.29 17.64
CA ALA A 132 -15.49 -9.53 19.04
C ALA A 132 -14.02 -9.19 19.38
N PHE A 133 -13.09 -9.46 18.44
CA PHE A 133 -11.69 -9.10 18.61
C PHE A 133 -11.49 -7.59 18.61
N ILE A 134 -11.96 -6.86 17.58
CA ILE A 134 -11.70 -5.41 17.46
C ILE A 134 -12.42 -4.57 18.51
N THR A 135 -13.57 -5.04 19.02
CA THR A 135 -14.32 -4.38 20.11
C THR A 135 -13.78 -4.68 21.50
N SER A 136 -12.86 -5.63 21.64
CA SER A 136 -12.15 -5.87 22.89
C SER A 136 -11.21 -4.70 23.23
N SER A 137 -11.20 -4.28 24.50
CA SER A 137 -10.33 -3.17 24.95
C SER A 137 -8.86 -3.54 25.14
N THR A 138 -8.50 -4.83 25.14
CA THR A 138 -7.15 -5.27 25.51
C THR A 138 -6.41 -5.89 24.34
N SER A 139 -7.01 -6.88 23.67
CA SER A 139 -6.32 -7.68 22.64
C SER A 139 -5.87 -6.86 21.44
N PRO A 140 -6.70 -6.01 20.79
CA PRO A 140 -6.27 -5.20 19.65
C PRO A 140 -5.12 -4.25 19.99
N VAL A 141 -5.16 -3.67 21.21
CA VAL A 141 -4.11 -2.77 21.70
C VAL A 141 -2.78 -3.52 21.84
N ILE A 142 -2.76 -4.69 22.48
CA ILE A 142 -1.52 -5.47 22.66
C ILE A 142 -0.89 -5.79 21.30
N PHE A 143 -1.67 -6.28 20.33
CA PHE A 143 -1.14 -6.62 19.01
C PHE A 143 -0.70 -5.41 18.19
N ALA A 144 -1.40 -4.26 18.29
CA ALA A 144 -0.98 -3.01 17.68
C ALA A 144 0.35 -2.51 18.26
N LEU A 145 0.51 -2.53 19.59
CA LEU A 145 1.74 -2.14 20.26
C LEU A 145 2.91 -3.07 19.91
N LEU A 146 2.68 -4.37 19.82
CA LEU A 146 3.69 -5.35 19.39
C LEU A 146 4.17 -5.03 17.97
N PHE A 147 3.23 -4.84 17.05
CA PHE A 147 3.55 -4.56 15.64
C PHE A 147 4.29 -3.23 15.47
N MET A 148 3.84 -2.18 16.18
CA MET A 148 4.51 -0.88 16.21
C MET A 148 5.92 -0.98 16.80
N GLY A 149 6.10 -1.76 17.87
CA GLY A 149 7.40 -1.97 18.50
C GLY A 149 8.41 -2.63 17.55
N VAL A 150 7.99 -3.65 16.79
CA VAL A 150 8.82 -4.28 15.76
C VAL A 150 9.19 -3.29 14.66
N THR A 151 8.22 -2.51 14.17
CA THR A 151 8.45 -1.46 13.16
C THR A 151 9.48 -0.44 13.65
N ALA A 152 9.30 0.07 14.85
CA ALA A 152 10.20 1.03 15.46
C ALA A 152 11.61 0.49 15.65
N PHE A 153 11.77 -0.77 16.08
CA PHE A 153 13.05 -1.43 16.23
C PHE A 153 13.82 -1.49 14.90
N ILE A 154 13.13 -1.80 13.80
CA ILE A 154 13.77 -1.88 12.47
C ILE A 154 14.23 -0.49 12.03
N VAL A 155 13.38 0.54 12.13
CA VAL A 155 13.72 1.92 11.73
C VAL A 155 14.82 2.51 12.61
N TYR A 156 14.86 2.16 13.91
CA TYR A 156 15.91 2.56 14.84
C TYR A 156 17.32 2.12 14.39
N ASN A 157 17.42 0.94 13.74
CA ASN A 157 18.68 0.42 13.23
C ASN A 157 19.17 1.12 11.95
N GLY A 158 18.36 2.00 11.36
CA GLY A 158 18.72 2.83 10.22
C GLY A 158 18.47 2.22 8.85
N VAL A 159 18.87 2.94 7.79
CA VAL A 159 18.55 2.58 6.42
C VAL A 159 19.22 1.27 6.01
N GLU A 160 20.53 1.19 6.06
CA GLU A 160 21.29 0.03 5.58
C GLU A 160 21.11 -1.22 6.46
N LYS A 161 21.29 -1.07 7.79
CA LYS A 161 21.28 -2.20 8.74
C LYS A 161 19.89 -2.62 9.19
N GLY A 162 18.90 -1.73 9.09
CA GLY A 162 17.49 -1.98 9.43
C GLY A 162 16.68 -2.21 8.18
N ILE A 163 16.27 -1.15 7.52
CA ILE A 163 15.29 -1.15 6.43
C ILE A 163 15.75 -2.03 5.27
N GLU A 164 16.93 -1.77 4.71
CA GLU A 164 17.45 -2.48 3.54
C GLU A 164 17.68 -3.96 3.84
N LYS A 165 18.29 -4.28 4.99
CA LYS A 165 18.57 -5.66 5.40
C LYS A 165 17.28 -6.46 5.54
N VAL A 166 16.27 -5.89 6.17
CA VAL A 166 14.97 -6.53 6.37
C VAL A 166 14.25 -6.70 5.03
N SER A 167 14.22 -5.66 4.18
CA SER A 167 13.58 -5.72 2.86
C SER A 167 14.25 -6.76 1.93
N LYS A 168 15.58 -6.87 1.96
CA LYS A 168 16.33 -7.86 1.16
C LYS A 168 15.96 -9.31 1.50
N TRP A 169 15.53 -9.57 2.72
CA TRP A 169 15.08 -10.90 3.15
C TRP A 169 13.58 -11.07 2.98
N MET A 170 12.79 -10.10 3.43
CA MET A 170 11.32 -10.21 3.45
C MET A 170 10.71 -10.25 2.05
N MET A 171 11.19 -9.40 1.12
CA MET A 171 10.54 -9.30 -0.19
C MET A 171 10.67 -10.56 -1.06
N PRO A 172 11.84 -11.23 -1.16
CA PRO A 172 11.91 -12.52 -1.85
C PRO A 172 11.06 -13.61 -1.18
N VAL A 173 11.05 -13.67 0.16
CA VAL A 173 10.23 -14.66 0.89
C VAL A 173 8.74 -14.40 0.65
N LEU A 174 8.29 -13.14 0.72
CA LEU A 174 6.91 -12.74 0.41
C LEU A 174 6.52 -13.20 -1.00
N LEU A 175 7.36 -12.93 -2.00
CA LEU A 175 7.08 -13.34 -3.38
C LEU A 175 6.94 -14.85 -3.50
N VAL A 176 7.83 -15.63 -2.88
CA VAL A 176 7.75 -17.10 -2.88
C VAL A 176 6.45 -17.56 -2.23
N LEU A 177 6.08 -17.00 -1.07
CA LEU A 177 4.86 -17.36 -0.36
C LEU A 177 3.60 -17.07 -1.20
N VAL A 178 3.53 -15.88 -1.82
CA VAL A 178 2.41 -15.51 -2.69
C VAL A 178 2.31 -16.49 -3.87
N VAL A 179 3.43 -16.83 -4.52
CA VAL A 179 3.44 -17.80 -5.63
C VAL A 179 2.98 -19.19 -5.17
N VAL A 180 3.49 -19.68 -4.05
CA VAL A 180 3.11 -21.00 -3.51
C VAL A 180 1.62 -21.07 -3.23
N ILE A 181 1.04 -20.06 -2.57
CA ILE A 181 -0.39 -20.03 -2.26
C ILE A 181 -1.20 -19.86 -3.55
N ALA A 182 -0.77 -19.02 -4.50
CA ALA A 182 -1.46 -18.84 -5.78
C ALA A 182 -1.51 -20.15 -6.57
N VAL A 183 -0.39 -20.85 -6.71
CA VAL A 183 -0.35 -22.17 -7.38
C VAL A 183 -1.27 -23.16 -6.66
N TYR A 184 -1.23 -23.21 -5.33
CA TYR A 184 -2.14 -24.08 -4.57
C TYR A 184 -3.61 -23.73 -4.83
N SER A 185 -3.97 -22.44 -4.85
CA SER A 185 -5.34 -21.97 -5.11
C SER A 185 -5.90 -22.41 -6.49
N LEU A 186 -5.02 -22.62 -7.48
CA LEU A 186 -5.43 -23.13 -8.80
C LEU A 186 -5.76 -24.64 -8.79
N THR A 187 -5.24 -25.39 -7.83
CA THR A 187 -5.40 -26.85 -7.75
C THR A 187 -6.61 -27.30 -6.93
N ILE A 188 -7.22 -26.40 -6.18
CA ILE A 188 -8.34 -26.72 -5.30
C ILE A 188 -9.65 -26.91 -6.08
N SER A 189 -10.53 -27.75 -5.53
CA SER A 189 -11.90 -27.94 -6.02
C SER A 189 -12.83 -28.23 -4.86
N HIS A 190 -14.09 -27.81 -4.98
CA HIS A 190 -15.14 -28.07 -4.01
C HIS A 190 -16.49 -28.21 -4.71
N THR A 191 -17.31 -29.14 -4.22
CA THR A 191 -18.70 -29.28 -4.68
C THR A 191 -19.57 -28.56 -3.66
N ASP A 192 -20.33 -27.57 -4.12
CA ASP A 192 -21.21 -26.79 -3.26
C ASP A 192 -22.46 -27.58 -2.84
N ALA A 193 -23.29 -27.00 -1.97
CA ALA A 193 -24.52 -27.62 -1.47
C ALA A 193 -25.56 -27.90 -2.59
N SER A 194 -25.42 -27.23 -3.74
CA SER A 194 -26.29 -27.47 -4.93
C SER A 194 -25.78 -28.58 -5.82
N GLY A 195 -24.64 -29.22 -5.51
CA GLY A 195 -23.99 -30.25 -6.32
C GLY A 195 -23.13 -29.70 -7.45
N GLN A 196 -22.89 -28.39 -7.53
CA GLN A 196 -22.06 -27.79 -8.57
C GLN A 196 -20.59 -27.89 -8.18
N LEU A 197 -19.78 -28.51 -9.06
CA LEU A 197 -18.32 -28.53 -8.88
C LEU A 197 -17.71 -27.19 -9.30
N ARG A 198 -17.02 -26.53 -8.38
CA ARG A 198 -16.21 -25.34 -8.63
C ARG A 198 -14.73 -25.65 -8.48
N THR A 199 -13.92 -25.12 -9.39
CA THR A 199 -12.47 -25.36 -9.40
C THR A 199 -11.69 -24.04 -9.31
N GLY A 200 -10.48 -24.10 -8.77
CA GLY A 200 -9.58 -22.95 -8.72
C GLY A 200 -9.25 -22.39 -10.11
N LEU A 201 -9.14 -23.27 -11.11
CA LEU A 201 -8.93 -22.84 -12.50
C LEU A 201 -10.11 -22.04 -13.05
N GLN A 202 -11.34 -22.40 -12.73
CA GLN A 202 -12.54 -21.60 -13.10
C GLN A 202 -12.50 -20.23 -12.43
N GLY A 203 -12.15 -20.15 -11.14
CA GLY A 203 -11.97 -18.88 -10.43
C GLY A 203 -10.83 -18.02 -11.01
N PHE A 204 -9.76 -18.65 -11.49
CA PHE A 204 -8.68 -17.94 -12.16
C PHE A 204 -9.10 -17.44 -13.55
N LEU A 205 -9.85 -18.22 -14.31
CA LEU A 205 -10.42 -17.76 -15.58
C LEU A 205 -11.40 -16.62 -15.38
N TYR A 206 -12.25 -16.67 -14.33
CA TYR A 206 -13.10 -15.55 -13.94
C TYR A 206 -12.29 -14.28 -13.68
N TYR A 207 -11.16 -14.39 -12.98
CA TYR A 207 -10.25 -13.26 -12.70
C TYR A 207 -9.61 -12.68 -13.98
N LEU A 208 -9.28 -13.52 -14.97
CA LEU A 208 -8.60 -13.08 -16.20
C LEU A 208 -9.56 -12.68 -17.32
N THR A 209 -10.80 -13.15 -17.31
CA THR A 209 -11.75 -12.88 -18.38
C THR A 209 -12.34 -11.49 -18.22
N PRO A 210 -12.22 -10.61 -19.23
CA PRO A 210 -12.90 -9.32 -19.20
C PRO A 210 -14.42 -9.49 -19.23
N ASP A 211 -15.09 -9.02 -18.19
CA ASP A 211 -16.55 -8.93 -18.19
C ASP A 211 -16.98 -7.62 -18.84
N LEU A 212 -17.58 -7.73 -20.02
CA LEU A 212 -18.11 -6.60 -20.80
C LEU A 212 -19.65 -6.54 -20.78
N GLU A 213 -20.31 -7.47 -20.06
CA GLU A 213 -21.77 -7.48 -20.00
C GLU A 213 -22.28 -6.23 -19.26
N GLY A 214 -23.23 -5.54 -19.88
CA GLY A 214 -23.80 -4.30 -19.34
C GLY A 214 -22.78 -3.17 -19.13
N LEU A 215 -21.65 -3.17 -19.86
CA LEU A 215 -20.64 -2.11 -19.77
C LEU A 215 -21.20 -0.80 -20.34
N THR A 216 -21.57 0.10 -19.46
CA THR A 216 -21.94 1.48 -19.79
C THR A 216 -20.72 2.41 -19.63
N VAL A 217 -20.81 3.62 -20.21
CA VAL A 217 -19.76 4.66 -20.01
C VAL A 217 -19.59 4.96 -18.51
N GLN A 218 -20.67 5.03 -17.76
CA GLN A 218 -20.62 5.28 -16.33
C GLN A 218 -19.88 4.16 -15.57
N ARG A 219 -20.20 2.87 -15.87
CA ARG A 219 -19.50 1.73 -15.28
C ARG A 219 -18.02 1.72 -15.65
N PHE A 220 -17.68 2.00 -16.91
CA PHE A 220 -16.28 2.11 -17.35
C PHE A 220 -15.51 3.20 -16.58
N LEU A 221 -16.11 4.39 -16.42
CA LEU A 221 -15.49 5.47 -15.64
C LEU A 221 -15.31 5.08 -14.17
N GLN A 222 -16.27 4.37 -13.58
CA GLN A 222 -16.14 3.87 -12.21
C GLN A 222 -14.96 2.89 -12.08
N ILE A 223 -14.84 1.92 -12.98
CA ILE A 223 -13.73 0.95 -13.01
C ILE A 223 -12.39 1.68 -13.16
N LEU A 224 -12.33 2.69 -14.05
CA LEU A 224 -11.14 3.51 -14.25
C LEU A 224 -10.73 4.24 -12.95
N LEU A 225 -11.68 4.83 -12.23
CA LEU A 225 -11.44 5.55 -10.98
C LEU A 225 -11.04 4.61 -9.83
N ASP A 226 -11.67 3.43 -9.74
CA ASP A 226 -11.33 2.41 -8.77
C ASP A 226 -9.89 1.87 -9.02
N ALA A 227 -9.52 1.62 -10.28
CA ALA A 227 -8.17 1.22 -10.66
C ALA A 227 -7.14 2.32 -10.40
N MET A 228 -7.48 3.59 -10.67
CA MET A 228 -6.60 4.74 -10.34
C MET A 228 -6.38 4.87 -8.85
N SER A 229 -7.44 4.81 -8.06
CA SER A 229 -7.38 4.89 -6.60
C SER A 229 -6.53 3.76 -6.01
N GLN A 230 -6.71 2.53 -6.50
CA GLN A 230 -5.90 1.38 -6.09
C GLN A 230 -4.42 1.58 -6.43
N LEU A 231 -4.10 1.97 -7.64
CA LEU A 231 -2.73 2.18 -8.09
C LEU A 231 -2.04 3.29 -7.31
N PHE A 232 -2.75 4.39 -7.08
CA PHE A 232 -2.24 5.54 -6.37
C PHE A 232 -1.85 5.21 -4.93
N PHE A 233 -2.69 4.44 -4.26
CA PHE A 233 -2.42 3.95 -2.91
C PHE A 233 -1.27 2.92 -2.90
N SER A 234 -1.28 1.96 -3.85
CA SER A 234 -0.29 0.88 -3.92
C SER A 234 1.14 1.42 -4.09
N LEU A 235 1.36 2.36 -4.99
CA LEU A 235 2.71 2.88 -5.28
C LEU A 235 3.31 3.78 -4.19
N SER A 236 2.61 4.04 -3.09
CA SER A 236 3.08 4.92 -2.00
C SER A 236 3.53 6.31 -2.48
N VAL A 237 2.88 6.85 -3.52
CA VAL A 237 3.19 8.17 -4.08
C VAL A 237 2.44 9.29 -3.35
N SER A 238 2.96 10.50 -3.41
CA SER A 238 2.38 11.72 -2.81
C SER A 238 2.23 11.72 -1.29
N MET A 239 2.81 10.72 -0.61
CA MET A 239 2.89 10.64 0.86
C MET A 239 4.33 10.81 1.38
N GLY A 240 5.23 11.32 0.55
CA GLY A 240 6.62 11.64 0.94
C GLY A 240 7.55 10.45 1.12
N ILE A 241 7.06 9.21 1.04
CA ILE A 241 7.87 7.99 1.20
C ILE A 241 8.85 7.85 0.04
N MET A 242 8.36 7.93 -1.20
CA MET A 242 9.20 7.78 -2.39
C MET A 242 10.18 8.96 -2.55
N ILE A 243 9.83 10.16 -2.09
CA ILE A 243 10.77 11.30 -2.00
C ILE A 243 11.86 10.97 -0.98
N THR A 244 11.50 10.48 0.20
CA THR A 244 12.46 10.13 1.26
C THR A 244 13.40 9.01 0.81
N TYR A 245 12.88 7.94 0.22
CA TYR A 245 13.70 6.85 -0.30
C TYR A 245 14.58 7.30 -1.48
N GLY A 246 14.04 8.13 -2.37
CA GLY A 246 14.81 8.79 -3.43
C GLY A 246 15.99 9.58 -2.88
N SER A 247 15.82 10.28 -1.75
CA SER A 247 16.91 11.06 -1.13
C SER A 247 18.08 10.20 -0.62
N TYR A 248 17.86 8.90 -0.43
CA TYR A 248 18.89 7.94 -0.02
C TYR A 248 19.57 7.23 -1.21
N VAL A 249 19.13 7.52 -2.44
CA VAL A 249 19.70 6.91 -3.65
C VAL A 249 20.95 7.68 -4.07
N LYS A 250 22.03 6.93 -4.32
CA LYS A 250 23.28 7.50 -4.82
C LYS A 250 23.14 7.98 -6.28
N PRO A 251 23.90 9.02 -6.68
CA PRO A 251 23.82 9.58 -8.05
C PRO A 251 24.12 8.58 -9.17
N GLU A 252 24.93 7.56 -8.89
CA GLU A 252 25.38 6.57 -9.89
C GLU A 252 24.31 5.51 -10.20
N VAL A 253 23.26 5.42 -9.38
CA VAL A 253 22.19 4.43 -9.57
C VAL A 253 21.33 4.80 -10.78
N ASN A 254 21.10 3.83 -11.65
CA ASN A 254 20.20 3.96 -12.80
C ASN A 254 18.74 3.99 -12.33
N LEU A 255 18.17 5.20 -12.22
CA LEU A 255 16.76 5.35 -11.78
C LEU A 255 15.76 4.75 -12.79
N ASN A 256 16.03 4.80 -14.09
CA ASN A 256 15.14 4.23 -15.09
C ASN A 256 14.92 2.72 -14.83
N LYS A 257 16.04 2.01 -14.60
CA LYS A 257 16.01 0.57 -14.31
C LYS A 257 15.36 0.29 -12.95
N ALA A 258 15.68 1.09 -11.93
CA ALA A 258 15.15 0.91 -10.59
C ALA A 258 13.63 1.12 -10.54
N ILE A 259 13.11 2.18 -11.16
CA ILE A 259 11.67 2.47 -11.21
C ILE A 259 10.92 1.37 -11.95
N ASN A 260 11.41 0.91 -13.11
CA ASN A 260 10.81 -0.21 -13.82
C ASN A 260 10.76 -1.48 -12.96
N GLN A 261 11.81 -1.76 -12.17
CA GLN A 261 11.84 -2.92 -11.28
C GLN A 261 10.81 -2.79 -10.14
N ILE A 262 10.62 -1.59 -9.59
CA ILE A 262 9.60 -1.32 -8.55
C ILE A 262 8.19 -1.53 -9.14
N GLU A 263 7.91 -0.96 -10.32
CA GLU A 263 6.63 -1.12 -11.02
C GLU A 263 6.29 -2.59 -11.29
N ILE A 264 7.25 -3.34 -11.84
CA ILE A 264 7.08 -4.77 -12.16
C ILE A 264 6.86 -5.58 -10.89
N PHE A 265 7.59 -5.27 -9.81
CA PHE A 265 7.47 -6.02 -8.56
C PHE A 265 6.10 -5.78 -7.90
N ASP A 266 5.67 -4.53 -7.76
CA ASP A 266 4.38 -4.17 -7.18
C ASP A 266 3.21 -4.76 -7.98
N THR A 267 3.20 -4.52 -9.31
CA THR A 267 2.16 -5.04 -10.20
C THR A 267 2.13 -6.56 -10.23
N GLY A 268 3.31 -7.20 -10.25
CA GLY A 268 3.44 -8.65 -10.22
C GLY A 268 2.87 -9.25 -8.92
N VAL A 269 3.17 -8.66 -7.78
CA VAL A 269 2.62 -9.12 -6.50
C VAL A 269 1.12 -8.86 -6.41
N ALA A 270 0.61 -7.71 -6.87
CA ALA A 270 -0.83 -7.44 -6.92
C ALA A 270 -1.57 -8.47 -7.79
N PHE A 271 -1.04 -8.75 -8.98
CA PHE A 271 -1.59 -9.78 -9.88
C PHE A 271 -1.60 -11.17 -9.24
N LEU A 272 -0.48 -11.58 -8.62
CA LEU A 272 -0.37 -12.86 -7.94
C LEU A 272 -1.28 -12.94 -6.70
N ALA A 273 -1.49 -11.84 -5.99
CA ALA A 273 -2.44 -11.78 -4.87
C ALA A 273 -3.89 -12.00 -5.37
N GLY A 274 -4.25 -11.42 -6.50
CA GLY A 274 -5.53 -11.73 -7.16
C GLY A 274 -5.64 -13.22 -7.53
N ALA A 275 -4.60 -13.79 -8.13
CA ALA A 275 -4.52 -15.22 -8.46
C ALA A 275 -4.50 -16.15 -7.23
N MET A 276 -4.05 -15.65 -6.08
CA MET A 276 -4.07 -16.36 -4.80
C MET A 276 -5.45 -16.37 -4.15
N ILE A 277 -6.15 -15.24 -4.16
CA ILE A 277 -7.34 -15.00 -3.36
C ILE A 277 -8.62 -15.31 -4.15
N ILE A 278 -8.75 -14.80 -5.38
CA ILE A 278 -9.99 -14.91 -6.16
C ILE A 278 -10.35 -16.37 -6.44
N PRO A 279 -9.42 -17.24 -6.90
CA PRO A 279 -9.75 -18.65 -7.10
C PRO A 279 -10.19 -19.35 -5.83
N ALA A 280 -9.53 -19.09 -4.69
CA ALA A 280 -9.86 -19.71 -3.42
C ALA A 280 -11.26 -19.30 -2.93
N VAL A 281 -11.60 -18.02 -2.99
CA VAL A 281 -12.92 -17.53 -2.61
C VAL A 281 -14.00 -18.05 -3.57
N TYR A 282 -13.73 -18.04 -4.88
CA TYR A 282 -14.65 -18.55 -5.90
C TYR A 282 -15.04 -20.02 -5.67
N VAL A 283 -14.09 -20.86 -5.32
CA VAL A 283 -14.31 -22.29 -5.11
C VAL A 283 -15.24 -22.55 -3.92
N PHE A 284 -15.05 -21.86 -2.80
CA PHE A 284 -15.79 -22.15 -1.56
C PHE A 284 -17.01 -21.25 -1.33
N SER A 285 -17.00 -20.03 -1.86
CA SER A 285 -18.05 -19.02 -1.58
C SER A 285 -18.67 -18.41 -2.85
N GLY A 286 -18.22 -18.80 -4.05
CA GLY A 286 -18.66 -18.19 -5.30
C GLY A 286 -18.21 -16.73 -5.43
N THR A 287 -18.76 -16.02 -6.43
CA THR A 287 -18.46 -14.60 -6.67
C THR A 287 -19.00 -13.69 -5.56
N GLU A 288 -20.07 -14.11 -4.86
CA GLU A 288 -20.68 -13.36 -3.75
C GLU A 288 -19.81 -13.35 -2.48
N GLY A 289 -18.87 -14.28 -2.36
CA GLY A 289 -17.94 -14.36 -1.22
C GLY A 289 -16.87 -13.28 -1.17
N MET A 290 -16.75 -12.46 -2.23
CA MET A 290 -15.77 -11.36 -2.29
C MET A 290 -16.23 -10.18 -1.43
N GLY A 291 -15.99 -10.27 -0.12
CA GLY A 291 -16.23 -9.15 0.81
C GLY A 291 -15.31 -7.97 0.52
N ALA A 292 -15.76 -6.76 0.85
CA ALA A 292 -14.98 -5.55 0.67
C ALA A 292 -13.90 -5.40 1.75
N GLU A 293 -12.69 -5.08 1.34
CA GLU A 293 -11.55 -4.64 2.16
C GLU A 293 -11.27 -5.49 3.42
N PRO A 294 -11.41 -4.97 4.69
CA PRO A 294 -11.07 -5.77 5.85
C PRO A 294 -11.89 -7.06 5.98
N SER A 295 -13.16 -7.06 5.54
CA SER A 295 -14.01 -8.26 5.62
C SER A 295 -13.52 -9.40 4.73
N LEU A 296 -12.90 -9.11 3.58
CA LEU A 296 -12.27 -10.12 2.76
C LEU A 296 -11.18 -10.87 3.54
N MET A 297 -10.28 -10.14 4.19
CA MET A 297 -9.13 -10.71 4.89
C MET A 297 -9.50 -11.37 6.23
N PHE A 298 -10.41 -10.80 6.99
CA PHE A 298 -10.65 -11.19 8.37
C PHE A 298 -11.96 -11.99 8.57
N ILE A 299 -12.82 -12.06 7.56
CA ILE A 299 -14.08 -12.82 7.62
C ILE A 299 -14.15 -13.85 6.49
N SER A 300 -14.05 -13.42 5.20
CA SER A 300 -14.23 -14.32 4.06
C SER A 300 -13.10 -15.35 3.96
N LEU A 301 -11.85 -14.94 3.98
CA LEU A 301 -10.70 -15.86 3.85
C LEU A 301 -10.58 -16.86 5.00
N PRO A 302 -10.80 -16.51 6.29
CA PRO A 302 -10.85 -17.51 7.35
C PRO A 302 -11.90 -18.59 7.15
N LYS A 303 -13.09 -18.24 6.61
CA LYS A 303 -14.12 -19.24 6.25
C LYS A 303 -13.66 -20.16 5.12
N VAL A 304 -13.04 -19.57 4.08
CA VAL A 304 -12.45 -20.34 2.97
C VAL A 304 -11.39 -21.31 3.50
N PHE A 305 -10.48 -20.86 4.36
CA PHE A 305 -9.45 -21.72 4.96
C PHE A 305 -10.07 -22.79 5.86
N SER A 306 -11.11 -22.49 6.61
CA SER A 306 -11.84 -23.48 7.41
C SER A 306 -12.47 -24.56 6.54
N ALA A 307 -13.08 -24.19 5.40
CA ALA A 307 -13.66 -25.12 4.45
C ALA A 307 -12.60 -26.03 3.77
N MET A 308 -11.35 -25.59 3.65
CA MET A 308 -10.23 -26.39 3.17
C MET A 308 -9.75 -27.46 4.19
N GLY A 309 -10.26 -27.48 5.42
CA GLY A 309 -9.86 -28.41 6.46
C GLY A 309 -8.40 -28.23 6.94
N LYS A 310 -7.65 -29.33 7.11
CA LYS A 310 -6.26 -29.28 7.58
C LYS A 310 -5.32 -28.48 6.67
N ALA A 311 -5.50 -28.60 5.36
CA ALA A 311 -4.70 -27.81 4.40
C ALA A 311 -4.95 -26.31 4.56
N GLY A 312 -6.18 -25.90 4.85
CA GLY A 312 -6.54 -24.50 5.06
C GLY A 312 -5.86 -23.87 6.28
N THR A 313 -5.64 -24.63 7.36
CA THR A 313 -4.84 -24.13 8.49
C THR A 313 -3.41 -23.78 8.05
N PHE A 314 -2.76 -24.64 7.27
CA PHE A 314 -1.41 -24.37 6.76
C PHE A 314 -1.39 -23.19 5.77
N VAL A 315 -2.34 -23.16 4.84
CA VAL A 315 -2.49 -22.03 3.89
C VAL A 315 -2.74 -20.72 4.63
N GLY A 316 -3.58 -20.73 5.67
CA GLY A 316 -3.85 -19.56 6.51
C GLY A 316 -2.60 -19.05 7.23
N ILE A 317 -1.74 -19.96 7.76
CA ILE A 317 -0.44 -19.56 8.32
C ILE A 317 0.40 -18.84 7.27
N LEU A 318 0.59 -19.45 6.10
CA LEU A 318 1.38 -18.85 5.03
C LEU A 318 0.80 -17.49 4.57
N PHE A 319 -0.52 -17.40 4.45
CA PHE A 319 -1.21 -16.18 4.07
C PHE A 319 -1.01 -15.04 5.08
N PHE A 320 -1.25 -15.29 6.37
CA PHE A 320 -1.11 -14.24 7.38
C PHE A 320 0.36 -13.86 7.63
N VAL A 321 1.31 -14.78 7.47
CA VAL A 321 2.75 -14.45 7.46
C VAL A 321 3.10 -13.55 6.27
N THR A 322 2.57 -13.85 5.09
CA THR A 322 2.72 -13.00 3.90
C THR A 322 2.14 -11.60 4.15
N ALA A 323 0.96 -11.53 4.73
CA ALA A 323 0.28 -10.27 5.07
C ALA A 323 1.06 -9.46 6.12
N ILE A 324 1.67 -10.12 7.12
CA ILE A 324 2.60 -9.45 8.07
C ILE A 324 3.76 -8.81 7.31
N PHE A 325 4.40 -9.52 6.40
CA PHE A 325 5.54 -8.99 5.65
C PHE A 325 5.14 -7.78 4.79
N ALA A 326 4.04 -7.87 4.06
CA ALA A 326 3.52 -6.78 3.26
C ALA A 326 3.19 -5.53 4.11
N THR A 327 2.51 -5.73 5.25
CA THR A 327 2.13 -4.63 6.14
C THR A 327 3.35 -4.03 6.84
N LEU A 328 4.27 -4.87 7.30
CA LEU A 328 5.46 -4.43 8.04
C LEU A 328 6.41 -3.62 7.15
N SER A 329 6.64 -4.04 5.89
CA SER A 329 7.49 -3.30 4.96
C SER A 329 6.94 -1.90 4.66
N SER A 330 5.62 -1.76 4.48
CA SER A 330 4.98 -0.46 4.30
C SER A 330 5.02 0.38 5.58
N CYS A 331 4.77 -0.21 6.75
CA CYS A 331 4.80 0.48 8.04
C CYS A 331 6.19 1.05 8.37
N ILE A 332 7.24 0.28 8.05
CA ILE A 332 8.64 0.73 8.14
C ILE A 332 8.87 1.97 7.27
N SER A 333 8.36 1.96 6.05
CA SER A 333 8.53 3.06 5.08
C SER A 333 7.80 4.33 5.53
N VAL A 334 6.59 4.18 6.06
CA VAL A 334 5.80 5.28 6.64
C VAL A 334 6.57 5.91 7.82
N LEU A 335 7.02 5.11 8.79
CA LEU A 335 7.76 5.61 9.95
C LEU A 335 9.10 6.23 9.55
N GLU A 336 9.79 5.67 8.55
CA GLU A 336 11.03 6.25 8.03
C GLU A 336 10.82 7.62 7.40
N SER A 337 9.74 7.79 6.60
CA SER A 337 9.42 9.10 6.01
C SER A 337 9.20 10.17 7.09
N ILE A 338 8.48 9.82 8.17
CA ILE A 338 8.27 10.73 9.31
C ILE A 338 9.61 11.00 10.00
N THR A 339 10.39 9.96 10.26
CA THR A 339 11.70 10.08 10.94
C THR A 339 12.64 11.00 10.18
N ALA A 340 12.75 10.85 8.86
CA ALA A 340 13.62 11.67 8.02
C ALA A 340 13.24 13.16 8.07
N ASN A 341 11.94 13.46 7.91
CA ASN A 341 11.44 14.83 7.99
C ASN A 341 11.69 15.45 9.39
N CYS A 342 11.41 14.71 10.46
CA CYS A 342 11.66 15.17 11.83
C CYS A 342 13.15 15.41 12.10
N MET A 343 14.03 14.52 11.62
CA MET A 343 15.49 14.73 11.75
C MET A 343 15.96 16.00 11.05
N GLU A 344 15.42 16.28 9.85
CA GLU A 344 15.77 17.50 9.11
C GLU A 344 15.24 18.77 9.77
N ILE A 345 13.99 18.75 10.29
CA ILE A 345 13.36 19.93 10.91
C ILE A 345 14.00 20.24 12.26
N PHE A 346 14.17 19.23 13.11
CA PHE A 346 14.60 19.40 14.50
C PHE A 346 16.12 19.22 14.71
N HIS A 347 16.87 18.92 13.63
CA HIS A 347 18.31 18.66 13.67
C HIS A 347 18.71 17.61 14.72
N THR A 348 17.91 16.56 14.87
CA THR A 348 18.06 15.53 15.89
C THR A 348 18.69 14.25 15.31
N SER A 349 19.27 13.42 16.20
CA SER A 349 19.80 12.12 15.79
C SER A 349 18.68 11.11 15.54
N ARG A 350 18.86 10.18 14.59
CA ARG A 350 17.91 9.11 14.28
C ARG A 350 17.40 8.38 15.52
N LYS A 351 18.29 7.94 16.38
CA LYS A 351 17.94 7.18 17.58
C LYS A 351 16.97 7.93 18.49
N LYS A 352 17.27 9.22 18.76
CA LYS A 352 16.40 10.08 19.57
C LYS A 352 15.06 10.30 18.90
N THR A 353 15.06 10.59 17.60
CA THR A 353 13.84 10.84 16.82
C THR A 353 12.94 9.62 16.82
N VAL A 354 13.48 8.42 16.51
CA VAL A 354 12.69 7.18 16.47
C VAL A 354 12.13 6.85 17.85
N LEU A 355 12.89 7.01 18.94
CA LEU A 355 12.38 6.76 20.28
C LEU A 355 11.21 7.67 20.64
N VAL A 356 11.31 8.97 20.35
CA VAL A 356 10.20 9.92 20.60
C VAL A 356 8.98 9.57 19.76
N LEU A 357 9.18 9.33 18.45
CA LEU A 357 8.10 8.94 17.55
C LEU A 357 7.46 7.60 17.97
N SER A 358 8.26 6.64 18.45
CA SER A 358 7.73 5.36 18.94
C SER A 358 6.76 5.56 20.09
N VAL A 359 7.11 6.38 21.09
CA VAL A 359 6.22 6.68 22.21
C VAL A 359 4.93 7.33 21.74
N ILE A 360 5.03 8.31 20.83
CA ILE A 360 3.86 9.00 20.27
C ILE A 360 2.95 8.01 19.52
N TYR A 361 3.51 7.15 18.66
CA TYR A 361 2.71 6.22 17.85
C TYR A 361 2.24 4.99 18.61
N LEU A 362 2.94 4.56 19.65
CA LEU A 362 2.39 3.56 20.58
C LEU A 362 1.11 4.09 21.25
N ALA A 363 1.15 5.34 21.73
CA ALA A 363 -0.04 5.96 22.34
C ALA A 363 -1.16 6.20 21.29
N ALA A 364 -0.82 6.75 20.11
CA ALA A 364 -1.80 7.01 19.06
C ALA A 364 -2.44 5.72 18.54
N SER A 365 -1.67 4.66 18.29
CA SER A 365 -2.20 3.37 17.86
C SER A 365 -3.11 2.73 18.92
N ALA A 366 -2.79 2.89 20.22
CA ALA A 366 -3.67 2.43 21.30
C ALA A 366 -5.01 3.17 21.28
N VAL A 367 -5.02 4.49 21.10
CA VAL A 367 -6.25 5.29 20.98
C VAL A 367 -7.08 4.84 19.78
N ILE A 368 -6.46 4.66 18.60
CA ILE A 368 -7.16 4.20 17.38
C ILE A 368 -7.71 2.77 17.59
N ALA A 369 -6.94 1.86 18.17
CA ALA A 369 -7.41 0.49 18.46
C ALA A 369 -8.62 0.48 19.41
N LEU A 370 -8.66 1.40 20.37
CA LEU A 370 -9.78 1.60 21.28
C LEU A 370 -10.98 2.34 20.65
N GLY A 371 -10.83 2.83 19.41
CA GLY A 371 -11.90 3.48 18.66
C GLY A 371 -13.08 2.58 18.32
N TYR A 372 -12.92 1.26 18.43
CA TYR A 372 -14.00 0.27 18.29
C TYR A 372 -14.63 -0.14 19.63
N SER A 373 -14.14 0.38 20.76
CA SER A 373 -14.60 0.03 22.10
C SER A 373 -14.79 1.27 22.99
N ILE A 374 -13.75 1.67 23.74
CA ILE A 374 -13.83 2.75 24.75
C ILE A 374 -14.06 4.13 24.09
N PHE A 375 -13.39 4.39 22.97
CA PHE A 375 -13.49 5.65 22.21
C PHE A 375 -14.39 5.50 20.97
N TYR A 376 -15.41 4.64 21.07
CA TYR A 376 -16.32 4.40 19.97
C TYR A 376 -17.04 5.68 19.54
N VAL A 377 -16.90 6.01 18.28
CA VAL A 377 -17.58 7.12 17.61
C VAL A 377 -17.87 6.75 16.17
N GLU A 378 -19.08 7.01 15.71
CA GLU A 378 -19.47 6.86 14.31
C GLU A 378 -19.70 8.23 13.69
N VAL A 379 -19.05 8.46 12.54
CA VAL A 379 -19.20 9.69 11.78
C VAL A 379 -19.58 9.32 10.35
N LYS A 380 -20.61 9.98 9.82
CA LYS A 380 -20.91 9.91 8.38
C LYS A 380 -19.90 10.77 7.62
N LEU A 381 -19.11 10.13 6.80
CA LEU A 381 -18.08 10.78 5.99
C LEU A 381 -18.69 11.43 4.74
N PRO A 382 -18.04 12.43 4.15
CA PRO A 382 -18.55 13.14 2.96
C PRO A 382 -18.81 12.24 1.75
N ASN A 383 -18.04 11.14 1.60
CA ASN A 383 -18.25 10.13 0.57
C ASN A 383 -19.44 9.18 0.83
N GLY A 384 -20.22 9.44 1.89
CA GLY A 384 -21.42 8.67 2.26
C GLY A 384 -21.18 7.46 3.14
N SER A 385 -19.94 7.01 3.33
CA SER A 385 -19.62 5.91 4.24
C SER A 385 -19.75 6.32 5.71
N VAL A 386 -19.96 5.36 6.60
CA VAL A 386 -19.93 5.56 8.05
C VAL A 386 -18.65 4.94 8.57
N GLY A 387 -17.90 5.66 9.36
CA GLY A 387 -16.61 5.20 9.85
C GLY A 387 -16.33 5.57 11.30
N GLN A 388 -15.49 4.77 11.94
CA GLN A 388 -14.92 5.00 13.25
C GLN A 388 -13.59 5.76 13.15
N LEU A 389 -12.85 5.90 14.27
CA LEU A 389 -11.60 6.68 14.30
C LEU A 389 -10.59 6.24 13.25
N LEU A 390 -10.42 4.93 13.02
CA LEU A 390 -9.52 4.40 11.99
C LEU A 390 -9.94 4.89 10.61
N ASP A 391 -11.22 4.72 10.28
CA ASP A 391 -11.78 5.07 8.96
C ASP A 391 -11.72 6.58 8.71
N ILE A 392 -11.90 7.40 9.76
CA ILE A 392 -11.76 8.87 9.68
C ILE A 392 -10.31 9.23 9.32
N MET A 393 -9.31 8.64 9.98
CA MET A 393 -7.90 8.90 9.69
C MET A 393 -7.52 8.46 8.27
N ASP A 394 -8.01 7.28 7.86
CA ASP A 394 -7.82 6.76 6.50
C ASP A 394 -8.47 7.67 5.46
N TYR A 395 -9.72 8.08 5.68
CA TYR A 395 -10.43 8.99 4.78
C TYR A 395 -9.70 10.33 4.61
N ILE A 396 -9.27 10.96 5.70
CA ILE A 396 -8.55 12.24 5.64
C ILE A 396 -7.24 12.09 4.89
N SER A 397 -6.44 11.07 5.21
CA SER A 397 -5.13 10.86 4.60
C SER A 397 -5.23 10.42 3.14
N ASN A 398 -5.99 9.35 2.85
CA ASN A 398 -5.98 8.69 1.56
C ASN A 398 -7.00 9.28 0.57
N SER A 399 -8.21 9.59 1.04
CA SER A 399 -9.27 10.07 0.15
C SER A 399 -9.21 11.58 -0.10
N VAL A 400 -8.74 12.37 0.88
CA VAL A 400 -8.70 13.84 0.76
C VAL A 400 -7.29 14.35 0.48
N MET A 401 -6.34 14.08 1.39
CA MET A 401 -5.02 14.73 1.30
C MET A 401 -4.18 14.22 0.14
N MET A 402 -4.08 12.91 -0.05
CA MET A 402 -3.20 12.34 -1.06
C MET A 402 -3.57 12.77 -2.50
N PRO A 403 -4.83 12.68 -2.97
CA PRO A 403 -5.19 13.15 -4.32
C PRO A 403 -4.96 14.65 -4.48
N PHE A 404 -5.24 15.45 -3.45
CA PHE A 404 -5.00 16.90 -3.47
C PHE A 404 -3.50 17.24 -3.57
N ILE A 405 -2.65 16.56 -2.80
CA ILE A 405 -1.20 16.71 -2.86
C ILE A 405 -0.66 16.30 -4.23
N ALA A 406 -1.14 15.18 -4.78
CA ALA A 406 -0.74 14.72 -6.11
C ALA A 406 -1.11 15.73 -7.19
N LEU A 407 -2.33 16.30 -7.13
CA LEU A 407 -2.77 17.36 -8.03
C LEU A 407 -1.80 18.56 -7.97
N LEU A 408 -1.52 19.06 -6.78
CA LEU A 408 -0.61 20.19 -6.60
C LEU A 408 0.83 19.86 -7.02
N SER A 409 1.31 18.64 -6.74
CA SER A 409 2.64 18.19 -7.15
C SER A 409 2.76 18.12 -8.68
N THR A 410 1.74 17.61 -9.36
CA THR A 410 1.72 17.54 -10.83
C THR A 410 1.68 18.94 -11.46
N ILE A 411 0.95 19.88 -10.87
CA ILE A 411 0.95 21.29 -11.30
C ILE A 411 2.34 21.92 -11.08
N LEU A 412 2.94 21.72 -9.92
CA LEU A 412 4.28 22.24 -9.62
C LEU A 412 5.32 21.73 -10.63
N ILE A 413 5.35 20.41 -10.86
CA ILE A 413 6.34 19.77 -11.74
C ILE A 413 6.01 20.05 -13.22
N GLY A 414 4.74 19.97 -13.60
CA GLY A 414 4.32 20.11 -15.00
C GLY A 414 4.44 21.51 -15.55
N TRP A 415 4.17 22.54 -14.72
CA TRP A 415 3.97 23.91 -15.19
C TRP A 415 4.90 24.94 -14.56
N ILE A 416 5.32 24.77 -13.30
CA ILE A 416 6.08 25.79 -12.57
C ILE A 416 7.58 25.52 -12.60
N VAL A 417 8.00 24.30 -12.26
CA VAL A 417 9.42 23.89 -12.25
C VAL A 417 9.82 23.30 -13.60
N THR A 418 8.88 22.84 -14.35
CA THR A 418 8.92 22.14 -15.64
C THR A 418 9.37 20.67 -15.54
N PRO A 419 8.87 19.78 -16.40
CA PRO A 419 9.23 18.37 -16.40
C PRO A 419 10.72 18.11 -16.60
N ASP A 420 11.43 19.06 -17.18
CA ASP A 420 12.89 18.93 -17.41
C ASP A 420 13.68 18.87 -16.10
N TYR A 421 13.14 19.37 -15.02
CA TYR A 421 13.69 19.20 -13.67
C TYR A 421 13.84 17.72 -13.28
N VAL A 422 12.82 16.92 -13.55
CA VAL A 422 12.84 15.46 -13.31
C VAL A 422 13.60 14.72 -14.41
N ILE A 423 13.37 15.08 -15.67
CA ILE A 423 14.02 14.43 -16.84
C ILE A 423 15.55 14.51 -16.74
N SER A 424 16.10 15.68 -16.40
CA SER A 424 17.55 15.84 -16.23
C SER A 424 18.11 14.98 -15.10
N GLU A 425 17.35 14.77 -14.04
CA GLU A 425 17.75 13.87 -12.95
C GLU A 425 17.68 12.39 -13.37
N MET A 426 16.69 12.00 -14.15
CA MET A 426 16.58 10.65 -14.71
C MET A 426 17.72 10.30 -15.67
N GLU A 427 18.27 11.28 -16.37
CA GLU A 427 19.39 11.12 -17.33
C GLU A 427 20.77 11.35 -16.67
N ARG A 428 20.82 11.65 -15.37
CA ARG A 428 22.05 12.00 -14.62
C ARG A 428 23.10 10.88 -14.61
N SER A 429 22.66 9.62 -14.56
CA SER A 429 23.56 8.45 -14.60
C SER A 429 24.11 8.14 -16.01
N GLY A 430 23.84 8.97 -17.00
CA GLY A 430 24.24 8.75 -18.41
C GLY A 430 23.25 7.88 -19.20
N ASP A 431 22.20 7.41 -18.58
CA ASP A 431 21.18 6.58 -19.23
C ASP A 431 20.11 7.43 -19.93
N LYS A 432 19.67 6.96 -21.11
CA LYS A 432 18.57 7.63 -21.83
C LYS A 432 17.23 7.37 -21.15
N PHE A 433 16.52 8.43 -20.84
CA PHE A 433 15.13 8.33 -20.36
C PHE A 433 14.17 8.06 -21.53
N ARG A 434 13.96 6.79 -21.88
CA ARG A 434 13.18 6.39 -23.06
C ARG A 434 11.72 6.86 -23.04
N ARG A 435 11.08 6.87 -21.87
CA ARG A 435 9.67 7.28 -21.67
C ARG A 435 9.49 8.80 -21.46
N LYS A 436 10.48 9.66 -21.77
CA LYS A 436 10.40 11.09 -21.45
C LYS A 436 9.28 11.86 -22.16
N LYS A 437 8.91 11.47 -23.39
CA LYS A 437 7.74 12.08 -24.08
C LYS A 437 6.44 11.76 -23.35
N LEU A 438 6.24 10.49 -23.00
CA LEU A 438 5.11 10.01 -22.20
C LEU A 438 5.08 10.74 -20.86
N TYR A 439 6.19 10.80 -20.14
CA TYR A 439 6.31 11.51 -18.87
C TYR A 439 5.84 12.97 -18.97
N ARG A 440 6.31 13.72 -20.00
CA ARG A 440 5.87 15.12 -20.18
C ARG A 440 4.39 15.27 -20.40
N VAL A 441 3.79 14.40 -21.21
CA VAL A 441 2.34 14.44 -21.49
C VAL A 441 1.57 14.10 -20.23
N MET A 442 1.97 13.04 -19.54
CA MET A 442 1.30 12.58 -18.32
C MET A 442 1.35 13.66 -17.24
N ILE A 443 2.54 14.17 -16.90
CA ILE A 443 2.68 15.08 -15.76
C ILE A 443 2.10 16.48 -16.01
N ARG A 444 2.04 16.95 -17.29
CA ARG A 444 1.47 18.26 -17.64
C ARG A 444 -0.04 18.25 -17.80
N PHE A 445 -0.59 17.20 -18.41
CA PHE A 445 -1.98 17.24 -18.87
C PHE A 445 -2.83 16.13 -18.25
N VAL A 446 -2.40 14.89 -18.35
CA VAL A 446 -3.24 13.76 -17.96
C VAL A 446 -3.32 13.62 -16.44
N ALA A 447 -2.19 13.56 -15.74
CA ALA A 447 -2.18 13.36 -14.31
C ALA A 447 -2.89 14.48 -13.50
N PRO A 448 -2.75 15.78 -13.80
CA PRO A 448 -3.52 16.81 -13.09
C PRO A 448 -5.03 16.63 -13.22
N VAL A 449 -5.51 16.31 -14.45
CA VAL A 449 -6.94 16.08 -14.69
C VAL A 449 -7.43 14.84 -13.94
N MET A 450 -6.70 13.75 -14.05
CA MET A 450 -7.03 12.51 -13.36
C MET A 450 -7.05 12.68 -11.83
N MET A 451 -6.06 13.39 -11.26
CA MET A 451 -6.01 13.66 -9.82
C MET A 451 -7.12 14.59 -9.37
N PHE A 452 -7.51 15.56 -10.18
CA PHE A 452 -8.63 16.43 -9.88
C PHE A 452 -9.95 15.64 -9.84
N ILE A 453 -10.21 14.78 -10.82
CA ILE A 453 -11.40 13.93 -10.86
C ILE A 453 -11.41 12.97 -9.65
N LEU A 454 -10.26 12.31 -9.36
CA LEU A 454 -10.15 11.42 -8.23
C LEU A 454 -10.39 12.14 -6.89
N PHE A 455 -9.90 13.36 -6.75
CA PHE A 455 -10.14 14.19 -5.56
C PHE A 455 -11.63 14.52 -5.39
N LEU A 456 -12.31 14.92 -6.46
CA LEU A 456 -13.75 15.24 -6.41
C LEU A 456 -14.60 13.99 -6.08
N GLN A 457 -14.26 12.83 -6.64
CA GLN A 457 -14.94 11.57 -6.36
C GLN A 457 -14.71 11.13 -4.92
N SER A 458 -13.47 11.10 -4.48
CA SER A 458 -13.11 10.60 -3.14
C SER A 458 -13.63 11.49 -2.01
N THR A 459 -13.87 12.77 -2.30
CA THR A 459 -14.51 13.72 -1.37
C THR A 459 -16.04 13.68 -1.42
N GLY A 460 -16.65 12.89 -2.32
CA GLY A 460 -18.11 12.81 -2.48
C GLY A 460 -18.74 13.99 -3.20
N ILE A 461 -17.95 14.84 -3.85
CA ILE A 461 -18.46 15.98 -4.65
C ILE A 461 -18.99 15.48 -6.00
N LEU A 462 -18.34 14.48 -6.58
CA LEU A 462 -18.83 13.72 -7.73
C LEU A 462 -19.35 12.37 -7.21
N SER A 463 -20.65 12.25 -7.02
CA SER A 463 -21.37 11.02 -6.67
C SER A 463 -22.05 10.42 -7.91
#